data_d6985fae44cb10ef7ec1d27b4fd7f80d
#
_entry.id   d6985fae44cb10ef7ec1d27b4fd7f80d
#
_cell.length_a   1.000
_cell.length_b   1.000
_cell.length_c   1.000
_cell.angle_alpha   90.00
_cell.angle_beta   90.00
_cell.angle_gamma   90.00
#
_symmetry.space_group_name_H-M   'P 1'
#
loop_
_entity.id
_entity.type
_entity.pdbx_description
1 polymer ?
#
loop_
_entity_poly.entity_id
_entity_poly.type
_entity_poly.pdbx_seq_one_letter_code
_entity_poly.pdbx_strand_id
1 'polypeptide(L)'
;MKTRIPGMPGPLAHCLCVVLCLGLTVLLTLMGVAFPTTRLLTDQGLHLSIAQADAVIDAQYARIGEAVDALAQKYPFEPKTVMDFVTRDRLEDFNAQVVHWWMGLLQADPVLTAPSYDVEGLLDAVKADETFRAGVPESSWTATARDKIVQGVQDIVVQAVTPLRLSLLSLGLGKALSMADVPTLRGYLPYLPWALLAACVLLAGLLLLCTHKRMIKGVLYIGSACGAAGICLGVIMGAVAYLDLPGRLAAASALLSMQLRLLLQSLALPMGLTALGLLVLGLMLIGIHQHQMNRLRLSVMEGSSYGA
;
A
#
# COMPACT_ATOMS: atom_id res chain seq x y z
N MET A 1 -38.32 21.51 26.01
CA MET A 1 -39.03 21.40 24.71
C MET A 1 -38.48 20.18 23.96
N LYS A 2 -39.27 19.10 23.81
CA LYS A 2 -38.86 17.90 23.08
C LYS A 2 -38.91 18.19 21.58
N THR A 3 -37.73 18.23 20.93
CA THR A 3 -37.61 18.42 19.49
C THR A 3 -37.99 17.12 18.80
N ARG A 4 -39.22 17.05 18.30
CA ARG A 4 -39.66 15.97 17.41
C ARG A 4 -39.30 16.37 15.97
N ILE A 5 -38.58 15.50 15.25
CA ILE A 5 -38.65 15.48 13.79
C ILE A 5 -40.15 15.28 13.49
N PRO A 6 -40.75 16.05 12.59
CA PRO A 6 -42.16 15.85 12.29
C PRO A 6 -42.36 14.38 11.91
N GLY A 7 -43.14 13.63 12.75
CA GLY A 7 -43.46 12.23 12.53
C GLY A 7 -42.61 11.17 13.24
N MET A 8 -41.46 11.48 13.86
CA MET A 8 -40.66 10.47 14.59
C MET A 8 -40.67 10.68 16.12
N PRO A 9 -40.88 9.64 16.93
CA PRO A 9 -40.72 9.70 18.37
C PRO A 9 -39.28 10.01 18.77
N GLY A 10 -39.07 10.83 19.80
CA GLY A 10 -37.76 11.31 20.26
C GLY A 10 -36.64 10.25 20.41
N PRO A 11 -36.92 9.02 20.93
CA PRO A 11 -35.91 7.96 21.01
C PRO A 11 -35.48 7.42 19.63
N LEU A 12 -36.38 7.31 18.65
CA LEU A 12 -36.03 6.87 17.30
C LEU A 12 -35.11 7.84 16.58
N ALA A 13 -35.32 9.16 16.74
CA ALA A 13 -34.44 10.17 16.16
C ALA A 13 -33.03 10.10 16.78
N HIS A 14 -32.94 9.79 18.07
CA HIS A 14 -31.62 9.63 18.72
C HIS A 14 -30.91 8.35 18.21
N CYS A 15 -31.63 7.23 18.12
CA CYS A 15 -31.07 6.00 17.54
C CYS A 15 -30.57 6.22 16.10
N LEU A 16 -31.33 6.94 15.27
CA LEU A 16 -30.92 7.27 13.91
C LEU A 16 -29.62 8.09 13.90
N CYS A 17 -29.50 9.12 14.74
CA CYS A 17 -28.25 9.91 14.84
C CYS A 17 -27.06 9.06 15.28
N VAL A 18 -27.24 8.11 16.19
CA VAL A 18 -26.16 7.19 16.60
C VAL A 18 -25.74 6.28 15.45
N VAL A 19 -26.70 5.70 14.71
CA VAL A 19 -26.41 4.85 13.55
C VAL A 19 -25.67 5.63 12.46
N LEU A 20 -26.12 6.86 12.15
CA LEU A 20 -25.44 7.73 11.18
C LEU A 20 -24.03 8.11 11.65
N CYS A 21 -23.83 8.36 12.94
CA CYS A 21 -22.53 8.65 13.54
C CYS A 21 -21.59 7.45 13.41
N LEU A 22 -22.04 6.23 13.70
CA LEU A 22 -21.28 5.00 13.52
C LEU A 22 -20.94 4.78 12.03
N GLY A 23 -21.91 4.96 11.14
CA GLY A 23 -21.68 4.89 9.69
C GLY A 23 -20.63 5.88 9.22
N LEU A 24 -20.68 7.12 9.71
CA LEU A 24 -19.68 8.15 9.41
C LEU A 24 -18.29 7.76 9.94
N THR A 25 -18.19 7.19 11.14
CA THR A 25 -16.93 6.69 11.70
C THR A 25 -16.32 5.61 10.81
N VAL A 26 -17.12 4.63 10.38
CA VAL A 26 -16.66 3.56 9.49
C VAL A 26 -16.18 4.12 8.14
N LEU A 27 -16.97 5.02 7.53
CA LEU A 27 -16.59 5.62 6.24
C LEU A 27 -15.32 6.48 6.34
N LEU A 28 -15.15 7.27 7.40
CA LEU A 28 -13.94 8.05 7.63
C LEU A 28 -12.71 7.14 7.84
N THR A 29 -12.88 6.05 8.57
CA THR A 29 -11.81 5.05 8.75
C THR A 29 -11.44 4.39 7.41
N LEU A 30 -12.46 3.96 6.65
CA LEU A 30 -12.24 3.38 5.31
C LEU A 30 -11.57 4.38 4.35
N MET A 31 -11.97 5.65 4.37
CA MET A 31 -11.35 6.69 3.57
C MET A 31 -9.87 6.89 3.95
N GLY A 32 -9.55 6.87 5.26
CA GLY A 32 -8.19 7.00 5.75
C GLY A 32 -7.28 5.83 5.36
N VAL A 33 -7.85 4.65 5.11
CA VAL A 33 -7.13 3.49 4.56
C VAL A 33 -7.11 3.53 3.03
N ALA A 34 -8.24 3.84 2.39
CA ALA A 34 -8.38 3.79 0.94
C ALA A 34 -7.46 4.79 0.22
N PHE A 35 -7.30 6.00 0.74
CA PHE A 35 -6.49 7.03 0.11
C PHE A 35 -5.01 6.62 -0.06
N PRO A 36 -4.29 6.18 1.00
CA PRO A 36 -2.92 5.71 0.84
C PRO A 36 -2.83 4.40 0.04
N THR A 37 -3.83 3.51 0.17
CA THR A 37 -3.83 2.23 -0.57
C THR A 37 -4.02 2.45 -2.08
N THR A 38 -4.89 3.37 -2.48
CA THR A 38 -5.04 3.71 -3.92
C THR A 38 -3.77 4.33 -4.48
N ARG A 39 -3.14 5.23 -3.72
CA ARG A 39 -1.84 5.81 -4.11
C ARG A 39 -0.79 4.73 -4.27
N LEU A 40 -0.71 3.80 -3.33
CA LEU A 40 0.19 2.66 -3.41
C LEU A 40 0.02 1.87 -4.71
N LEU A 41 -1.22 1.63 -5.13
CA LEU A 41 -1.51 0.82 -6.32
C LEU A 41 -1.34 1.59 -7.64
N THR A 42 -1.31 2.92 -7.61
CA THR A 42 -1.28 3.76 -8.82
C THR A 42 -0.02 4.59 -8.97
N ASP A 43 0.78 4.77 -7.92
CA ASP A 43 1.97 5.60 -7.91
C ASP A 43 3.21 4.82 -8.37
N GLN A 44 3.56 4.97 -9.64
CA GLN A 44 4.75 4.35 -10.22
C GLN A 44 6.04 4.82 -9.54
N GLY A 45 6.12 6.10 -9.15
CA GLY A 45 7.30 6.65 -8.47
C GLY A 45 7.56 5.97 -7.13
N LEU A 46 6.50 5.64 -6.39
CA LEU A 46 6.61 4.89 -5.14
C LEU A 46 7.15 3.47 -5.38
N HIS A 47 6.62 2.76 -6.37
CA HIS A 47 7.12 1.41 -6.70
C HIS A 47 8.57 1.44 -7.16
N LEU A 48 8.95 2.45 -7.95
CA LEU A 48 10.31 2.64 -8.41
C LEU A 48 11.26 2.92 -7.24
N SER A 49 10.90 3.81 -6.32
CA SER A 49 11.72 4.13 -5.14
C SER A 49 11.92 2.93 -4.21
N ILE A 50 10.94 2.05 -4.11
CA ILE A 50 11.07 0.79 -3.33
C ILE A 50 11.97 -0.21 -4.07
N ALA A 51 11.78 -0.37 -5.38
CA ALA A 51 12.55 -1.31 -6.18
C ALA A 51 14.02 -0.93 -6.31
N GLN A 52 14.34 0.36 -6.27
CA GLN A 52 15.68 0.93 -6.34
C GLN A 52 16.30 1.25 -4.96
N ALA A 53 15.61 0.92 -3.86
CA ALA A 53 16.19 1.13 -2.54
C ALA A 53 17.45 0.26 -2.35
N ASP A 54 18.55 0.85 -1.86
CA ASP A 54 19.84 0.17 -1.66
C ASP A 54 19.70 -1.18 -0.97
N ALA A 55 18.89 -1.23 0.09
CA ALA A 55 18.67 -2.46 0.83
C ALA A 55 17.99 -3.57 -0.01
N VAL A 56 17.13 -3.20 -0.97
CA VAL A 56 16.48 -4.15 -1.89
C VAL A 56 17.48 -4.62 -2.92
N ILE A 57 18.25 -3.71 -3.51
CA ILE A 57 19.29 -4.04 -4.48
C ILE A 57 20.36 -4.94 -3.84
N ASP A 58 20.82 -4.64 -2.63
CA ASP A 58 21.79 -5.47 -1.91
C ASP A 58 21.26 -6.88 -1.65
N ALA A 59 19.99 -6.99 -1.22
CA ALA A 59 19.37 -8.29 -0.99
C ALA A 59 19.17 -9.09 -2.29
N GLN A 60 18.83 -8.42 -3.39
CA GLN A 60 18.74 -9.05 -4.72
C GLN A 60 20.11 -9.51 -5.19
N TYR A 61 21.12 -8.66 -5.08
CA TYR A 61 22.48 -8.95 -5.48
C TYR A 61 23.07 -10.15 -4.72
N ALA A 62 22.90 -10.19 -3.39
CA ALA A 62 23.32 -11.32 -2.57
C ALA A 62 22.61 -12.61 -2.99
N ARG A 63 21.30 -12.57 -3.22
CA ARG A 63 20.53 -13.73 -3.68
C ARG A 63 20.95 -14.24 -5.05
N ILE A 64 21.26 -13.31 -5.96
CA ILE A 64 21.78 -13.67 -7.29
C ILE A 64 23.14 -14.34 -7.14
N GLY A 65 24.03 -13.81 -6.30
CA GLY A 65 25.34 -14.40 -6.02
C GLY A 65 25.21 -15.85 -5.53
N GLU A 66 24.38 -16.10 -4.51
CA GLU A 66 24.11 -17.46 -4.01
C GLU A 66 23.59 -18.40 -5.09
N ALA A 67 22.70 -17.91 -5.96
CA ALA A 67 22.13 -18.71 -7.04
C ALA A 67 23.14 -18.97 -8.17
N VAL A 68 24.03 -18.02 -8.46
CA VAL A 68 25.13 -18.16 -9.42
C VAL A 68 26.16 -19.14 -8.90
N ASP A 69 26.51 -19.10 -7.60
CA ASP A 69 27.37 -20.11 -6.96
C ASP A 69 26.78 -21.51 -7.07
N ALA A 70 25.47 -21.66 -6.84
CA ALA A 70 24.78 -22.93 -7.02
C ALA A 70 24.76 -23.40 -8.48
N LEU A 71 24.70 -22.47 -9.45
CA LEU A 71 24.79 -22.77 -10.87
C LEU A 71 26.21 -23.23 -11.24
N ALA A 72 27.26 -22.61 -10.69
CA ALA A 72 28.65 -22.95 -10.89
C ALA A 72 29.03 -24.32 -10.33
N GLN A 73 28.30 -24.82 -9.30
CA GLN A 73 28.44 -26.19 -8.83
C GLN A 73 27.93 -27.22 -9.84
N LYS A 74 27.02 -26.84 -10.74
CA LYS A 74 26.44 -27.72 -11.75
C LYS A 74 27.19 -27.68 -13.07
N TYR A 75 27.72 -26.51 -13.41
CA TYR A 75 28.42 -26.24 -14.66
C TYR A 75 29.75 -25.59 -14.35
N PRO A 76 30.88 -26.06 -14.96
CA PRO A 76 32.20 -25.57 -14.65
C PRO A 76 32.36 -24.14 -15.24
N PHE A 77 32.28 -23.11 -14.40
CA PHE A 77 32.65 -21.74 -14.71
C PHE A 77 32.97 -20.99 -13.42
N GLU A 78 33.71 -19.90 -13.51
CA GLU A 78 34.00 -19.05 -12.35
C GLU A 78 32.81 -18.13 -12.07
N PRO A 79 32.19 -18.15 -10.84
CA PRO A 79 31.05 -17.32 -10.48
C PRO A 79 31.32 -15.83 -10.74
N LYS A 80 32.55 -15.37 -10.54
CA LYS A 80 32.96 -13.99 -10.76
C LYS A 80 32.73 -13.56 -12.20
N THR A 81 32.97 -14.42 -13.19
CA THR A 81 32.72 -14.13 -14.61
C THR A 81 31.31 -13.70 -14.88
N VAL A 82 30.33 -14.29 -14.19
CA VAL A 82 28.92 -13.93 -14.28
C VAL A 82 28.62 -12.67 -13.45
N MET A 83 29.14 -12.57 -12.23
CA MET A 83 28.84 -11.46 -11.32
C MET A 83 29.42 -10.13 -11.81
N ASP A 84 30.47 -10.15 -12.64
CA ASP A 84 31.00 -8.95 -13.31
C ASP A 84 29.98 -8.36 -14.34
N PHE A 85 29.04 -9.16 -14.84
CA PHE A 85 27.93 -8.70 -15.69
C PHE A 85 26.68 -8.28 -14.90
N VAL A 86 26.48 -8.82 -13.71
CA VAL A 86 25.37 -8.49 -12.84
C VAL A 86 25.78 -7.36 -11.90
N THR A 87 25.99 -6.16 -12.45
CA THR A 87 26.32 -4.99 -11.63
C THR A 87 25.09 -4.41 -10.95
N ARG A 88 25.30 -3.65 -9.87
CA ARG A 88 24.20 -2.94 -9.17
C ARG A 88 23.45 -2.01 -10.10
N ASP A 89 24.15 -1.21 -10.91
CA ASP A 89 23.55 -0.24 -11.83
C ASP A 89 22.63 -0.94 -12.85
N ARG A 90 23.10 -2.06 -13.44
CA ARG A 90 22.27 -2.87 -14.35
C ARG A 90 21.04 -3.48 -13.66
N LEU A 91 21.18 -3.82 -12.38
CA LEU A 91 20.08 -4.36 -11.60
C LEU A 91 19.05 -3.27 -11.28
N GLU A 92 19.47 -2.05 -10.97
CA GLU A 92 18.60 -0.89 -10.81
C GLU A 92 17.82 -0.56 -12.08
N ASP A 93 18.51 -0.54 -13.22
CA ASP A 93 17.90 -0.32 -14.53
C ASP A 93 16.88 -1.41 -14.87
N PHE A 94 17.21 -2.66 -14.58
CA PHE A 94 16.30 -3.78 -14.81
C PHE A 94 15.09 -3.71 -13.87
N ASN A 95 15.28 -3.37 -12.60
CA ASN A 95 14.18 -3.11 -11.66
C ASN A 95 13.24 -2.01 -12.18
N ALA A 96 13.80 -0.93 -12.74
CA ALA A 96 13.02 0.14 -13.34
C ALA A 96 12.17 -0.35 -14.52
N GLN A 97 12.75 -1.15 -15.41
CA GLN A 97 12.05 -1.75 -16.56
C GLN A 97 10.93 -2.69 -16.09
N VAL A 98 11.17 -3.52 -15.07
CA VAL A 98 10.17 -4.42 -14.50
C VAL A 98 9.03 -3.66 -13.86
N VAL A 99 9.32 -2.59 -13.10
CA VAL A 99 8.28 -1.72 -12.52
C VAL A 99 7.46 -1.06 -13.63
N HIS A 100 8.12 -0.52 -14.66
CA HIS A 100 7.45 0.14 -15.79
C HIS A 100 6.54 -0.83 -16.55
N TRP A 101 7.05 -1.99 -16.92
CA TRP A 101 6.29 -3.06 -17.55
C TRP A 101 5.08 -3.48 -16.73
N TRP A 102 5.31 -3.70 -15.44
CA TRP A 102 4.25 -4.09 -14.52
C TRP A 102 3.15 -3.03 -14.40
N MET A 103 3.54 -1.75 -14.27
CA MET A 103 2.57 -0.65 -14.23
C MET A 103 1.82 -0.51 -15.55
N GLY A 104 2.45 -0.82 -16.68
CA GLY A 104 1.81 -0.90 -18.00
C GLY A 104 0.79 -2.03 -18.10
N LEU A 105 1.10 -3.23 -17.63
CA LEU A 105 0.15 -4.34 -17.57
C LEU A 105 -1.11 -3.97 -16.77
N LEU A 106 -0.95 -3.16 -15.72
CA LEU A 106 -2.08 -2.65 -14.95
C LEU A 106 -2.93 -1.65 -15.74
N GLN A 107 -2.39 -1.05 -16.78
CA GLN A 107 -3.10 -0.13 -17.68
C GLN A 107 -3.78 -0.85 -18.84
N ALA A 108 -3.69 -2.19 -18.89
CA ALA A 108 -4.17 -3.01 -19.99
C ALA A 108 -3.51 -2.63 -21.34
N ASP A 109 -2.21 -2.35 -21.31
CA ASP A 109 -1.43 -2.13 -22.52
C ASP A 109 -0.96 -3.49 -23.08
N PRO A 110 -1.59 -4.00 -24.16
CA PRO A 110 -1.32 -5.34 -24.69
C PRO A 110 0.04 -5.45 -25.40
N VAL A 111 0.75 -4.34 -25.59
CA VAL A 111 1.98 -4.28 -26.39
C VAL A 111 3.25 -4.47 -25.54
N LEU A 112 3.14 -4.44 -24.22
CA LEU A 112 4.28 -4.55 -23.35
C LEU A 112 4.74 -6.00 -23.23
N THR A 113 5.83 -6.33 -23.91
CA THR A 113 6.58 -7.58 -23.68
C THR A 113 7.28 -7.53 -22.32
N ALA A 114 7.33 -8.69 -21.64
CA ALA A 114 8.06 -8.80 -20.39
C ALA A 114 9.54 -8.40 -20.61
N PRO A 115 10.12 -7.56 -19.74
CA PRO A 115 11.52 -7.20 -19.87
C PRO A 115 12.41 -8.42 -19.68
N SER A 116 13.46 -8.52 -20.48
CA SER A 116 14.50 -9.52 -20.35
C SER A 116 15.76 -8.84 -19.83
N TYR A 117 16.46 -9.52 -18.90
CA TYR A 117 17.76 -9.02 -18.47
C TYR A 117 18.77 -9.08 -19.62
N ASP A 118 19.47 -7.99 -19.84
CA ASP A 118 20.48 -7.93 -20.88
C ASP A 118 21.72 -8.74 -20.49
N VAL A 119 22.00 -9.77 -21.26
CA VAL A 119 23.13 -10.67 -21.10
C VAL A 119 24.09 -10.59 -22.30
N GLU A 120 24.03 -9.46 -23.05
CA GLU A 120 24.95 -9.24 -24.17
C GLU A 120 26.40 -9.28 -23.68
N GLY A 121 27.24 -10.04 -24.35
CA GLY A 121 28.63 -10.25 -23.97
C GLY A 121 28.87 -11.36 -22.92
N LEU A 122 27.88 -11.73 -22.13
CA LEU A 122 28.03 -12.82 -21.13
C LEU A 122 28.39 -14.16 -21.79
N LEU A 123 27.82 -14.45 -22.95
CA LEU A 123 28.11 -15.67 -23.69
C LEU A 123 29.60 -15.80 -24.04
N ASP A 124 30.18 -14.68 -24.50
CA ASP A 124 31.60 -14.65 -24.92
C ASP A 124 32.53 -14.67 -23.70
N ALA A 125 32.13 -14.03 -22.60
CA ALA A 125 32.87 -14.08 -21.33
C ALA A 125 32.90 -15.50 -20.76
N VAL A 126 31.75 -16.20 -20.73
CA VAL A 126 31.71 -17.60 -20.28
C VAL A 126 32.55 -18.51 -21.19
N LYS A 127 32.53 -18.31 -22.50
CA LYS A 127 33.40 -19.06 -23.41
C LYS A 127 34.89 -18.74 -23.25
N ALA A 128 35.23 -17.55 -22.77
CA ALA A 128 36.61 -17.15 -22.48
C ALA A 128 37.10 -17.67 -21.12
N ASP A 129 36.18 -18.07 -20.22
CA ASP A 129 36.49 -18.59 -18.90
C ASP A 129 37.32 -19.87 -18.96
N GLU A 130 38.46 -19.88 -18.26
CA GLU A 130 39.41 -21.02 -18.27
C GLU A 130 38.82 -22.25 -17.63
N THR A 131 38.02 -22.10 -16.53
CA THR A 131 37.37 -23.17 -15.83
C THR A 131 36.33 -23.85 -16.73
N PHE A 132 35.57 -23.03 -17.48
CA PHE A 132 34.61 -23.53 -18.46
C PHE A 132 35.29 -24.32 -19.58
N ARG A 133 36.38 -23.80 -20.15
CA ARG A 133 37.13 -24.43 -21.21
C ARG A 133 37.75 -25.76 -20.78
N ALA A 134 38.26 -25.83 -19.55
CA ALA A 134 38.83 -27.03 -19.00
C ALA A 134 37.79 -28.12 -18.68
N GLY A 135 36.57 -27.70 -18.30
CA GLY A 135 35.51 -28.62 -17.86
C GLY A 135 34.51 -29.06 -18.94
N VAL A 136 34.46 -28.39 -20.09
CA VAL A 136 33.48 -28.63 -21.16
C VAL A 136 34.17 -28.97 -22.48
N PRO A 137 33.75 -30.04 -23.23
CA PRO A 137 34.28 -30.34 -24.55
C PRO A 137 33.99 -29.17 -25.54
N GLU A 138 34.98 -28.86 -26.39
CA GLU A 138 34.89 -27.71 -27.33
C GLU A 138 33.65 -27.79 -28.25
N SER A 139 33.26 -28.98 -28.67
CA SER A 139 32.08 -29.23 -29.50
C SER A 139 30.77 -28.79 -28.88
N SER A 140 30.71 -28.65 -27.55
CA SER A 140 29.51 -28.28 -26.80
C SER A 140 29.57 -26.92 -26.12
N TRP A 141 30.68 -26.16 -26.29
CA TRP A 141 30.83 -24.87 -25.62
C TRP A 141 29.66 -23.91 -25.86
N THR A 142 29.28 -23.70 -27.12
CA THR A 142 28.23 -22.75 -27.46
C THR A 142 26.87 -23.16 -26.90
N ALA A 143 26.53 -24.45 -26.99
CA ALA A 143 25.25 -24.95 -26.48
C ALA A 143 25.23 -24.90 -24.94
N THR A 144 26.28 -25.36 -24.27
CA THR A 144 26.34 -25.37 -22.79
C THR A 144 26.37 -23.95 -22.22
N ALA A 145 27.20 -23.06 -22.79
CA ALA A 145 27.28 -21.69 -22.34
C ALA A 145 25.91 -20.96 -22.55
N ARG A 146 25.29 -21.11 -23.72
CA ARG A 146 24.05 -20.41 -24.05
C ARG A 146 22.85 -20.96 -23.28
N ASP A 147 22.58 -22.27 -23.40
CA ASP A 147 21.32 -22.87 -22.98
C ASP A 147 21.30 -23.24 -21.50
N LYS A 148 22.47 -23.33 -20.87
CA LYS A 148 22.57 -23.73 -19.45
C LYS A 148 23.04 -22.58 -18.55
N ILE A 149 24.05 -21.82 -18.95
CA ILE A 149 24.63 -20.78 -18.11
C ILE A 149 23.93 -19.45 -18.37
N VAL A 150 23.94 -18.92 -19.60
CA VAL A 150 23.37 -17.61 -19.91
C VAL A 150 21.85 -17.58 -19.64
N GLN A 151 21.11 -18.59 -20.08
CA GLN A 151 19.68 -18.70 -19.80
C GLN A 151 19.42 -18.89 -18.31
N GLY A 152 20.24 -19.73 -17.63
CA GLY A 152 20.15 -19.89 -16.18
C GLY A 152 20.36 -18.59 -15.41
N VAL A 153 21.31 -17.75 -15.84
CA VAL A 153 21.55 -16.43 -15.25
C VAL A 153 20.37 -15.49 -15.49
N GLN A 154 19.80 -15.46 -16.70
CA GLN A 154 18.59 -14.69 -16.97
C GLN A 154 17.45 -15.08 -16.04
N ASP A 155 17.19 -16.37 -15.90
CA ASP A 155 16.14 -16.89 -15.01
C ASP A 155 16.39 -16.51 -13.55
N ILE A 156 17.64 -16.61 -13.08
CA ILE A 156 18.05 -16.22 -11.73
C ILE A 156 17.77 -14.75 -11.49
N VAL A 157 18.19 -13.86 -12.40
CA VAL A 157 17.99 -12.40 -12.25
C VAL A 157 16.50 -12.06 -12.28
N VAL A 158 15.74 -12.61 -13.23
CA VAL A 158 14.29 -12.41 -13.32
C VAL A 158 13.58 -12.88 -12.05
N GLN A 159 13.96 -14.02 -11.50
CA GLN A 159 13.39 -14.52 -10.24
C GLN A 159 13.80 -13.66 -9.03
N ALA A 160 15.00 -13.12 -9.00
CA ALA A 160 15.46 -12.25 -7.92
C ALA A 160 14.72 -10.92 -7.91
N VAL A 161 14.36 -10.40 -9.08
CA VAL A 161 13.66 -9.11 -9.29
C VAL A 161 12.13 -9.27 -9.30
N THR A 162 11.59 -10.46 -8.95
CA THR A 162 10.14 -10.69 -8.95
C THR A 162 9.40 -9.59 -8.20
N PRO A 163 8.44 -8.89 -8.82
CA PRO A 163 7.73 -7.78 -8.20
C PRO A 163 6.96 -8.23 -6.95
N LEU A 164 6.97 -7.39 -5.92
CA LEU A 164 6.23 -7.59 -4.67
C LEU A 164 4.79 -8.12 -4.90
N ARG A 165 4.14 -7.67 -5.94
CA ARG A 165 2.76 -8.01 -6.26
C ARG A 165 2.57 -9.44 -6.77
N LEU A 166 3.47 -9.99 -7.58
CA LEU A 166 3.42 -11.40 -7.96
C LEU A 166 3.54 -12.28 -6.73
N SER A 167 4.37 -11.87 -5.77
CA SER A 167 4.51 -12.56 -4.49
C SER A 167 3.27 -12.41 -3.60
N LEU A 168 2.61 -11.26 -3.55
CA LEU A 168 1.33 -11.07 -2.84
C LEU A 168 0.19 -11.85 -3.49
N LEU A 169 0.16 -11.95 -4.82
CA LEU A 169 -0.78 -12.79 -5.56
C LEU A 169 -0.56 -14.28 -5.26
N SER A 170 0.70 -14.72 -5.14
CA SER A 170 1.05 -16.09 -4.77
C SER A 170 0.65 -16.43 -3.33
N LEU A 171 0.62 -15.44 -2.42
CA LEU A 171 0.21 -15.59 -1.02
C LEU A 171 -1.31 -15.79 -0.82
N GLY A 172 -2.09 -15.93 -1.87
CA GLY A 172 -3.50 -16.31 -1.78
C GLY A 172 -4.51 -15.22 -2.15
N LEU A 173 -4.08 -13.96 -2.30
CA LEU A 173 -4.92 -12.91 -2.89
C LEU A 173 -5.21 -13.17 -4.38
N GLY A 174 -4.33 -13.91 -5.07
CA GLY A 174 -4.49 -14.30 -6.47
C GLY A 174 -5.65 -15.27 -6.75
N LYS A 175 -6.18 -15.92 -5.71
CA LYS A 175 -7.40 -16.74 -5.84
C LYS A 175 -8.69 -15.91 -5.83
N ALA A 176 -8.64 -14.70 -5.26
CA ALA A 176 -9.80 -13.82 -5.13
C ALA A 176 -9.97 -12.85 -6.30
N LEU A 177 -8.90 -12.56 -7.04
CA LEU A 177 -8.89 -11.62 -8.16
C LEU A 177 -8.26 -12.31 -9.37
N SER A 178 -9.05 -12.53 -10.43
CA SER A 178 -8.47 -12.96 -11.70
C SER A 178 -7.61 -11.85 -12.30
N MET A 179 -6.55 -12.20 -13.02
CA MET A 179 -5.70 -11.20 -13.71
C MET A 179 -6.51 -10.34 -14.69
N ALA A 180 -7.65 -10.84 -15.18
CA ALA A 180 -8.55 -10.10 -16.06
C ALA A 180 -9.31 -8.98 -15.34
N ASP A 181 -9.54 -9.09 -14.02
CA ASP A 181 -10.31 -8.10 -13.25
C ASP A 181 -9.45 -6.90 -12.81
N VAL A 182 -8.13 -7.05 -12.86
CA VAL A 182 -7.19 -6.05 -12.35
C VAL A 182 -7.25 -4.72 -13.12
N PRO A 183 -7.27 -4.69 -14.47
CA PRO A 183 -7.40 -3.45 -15.22
C PRO A 183 -8.71 -2.73 -14.92
N THR A 184 -9.80 -3.49 -14.79
CA THR A 184 -11.14 -2.95 -14.47
C THR A 184 -11.14 -2.34 -13.07
N LEU A 185 -10.58 -3.04 -12.09
CA LEU A 185 -10.48 -2.56 -10.72
C LEU A 185 -9.64 -1.27 -10.64
N ARG A 186 -8.54 -1.20 -11.38
CA ARG A 186 -7.69 -0.01 -11.42
C ARG A 186 -8.41 1.20 -11.98
N GLY A 187 -9.28 1.02 -12.99
CA GLY A 187 -10.07 2.11 -13.54
C GLY A 187 -10.96 2.78 -12.51
N TYR A 188 -11.47 2.04 -11.52
CA TYR A 188 -12.32 2.56 -10.45
C TYR A 188 -11.56 2.99 -9.19
N LEU A 189 -10.36 2.46 -8.96
CA LEU A 189 -9.56 2.73 -7.77
C LEU A 189 -9.29 4.21 -7.49
N PRO A 190 -8.93 5.06 -8.47
CA PRO A 190 -8.71 6.50 -8.24
C PRO A 190 -9.96 7.25 -7.78
N TYR A 191 -11.15 6.75 -8.14
CA TYR A 191 -12.42 7.35 -7.75
C TYR A 191 -12.92 6.90 -6.39
N LEU A 192 -12.40 5.78 -5.85
CA LEU A 192 -12.83 5.22 -4.57
C LEU A 192 -12.70 6.21 -3.40
N PRO A 193 -11.58 6.93 -3.19
CA PRO A 193 -11.48 7.91 -2.12
C PRO A 193 -12.47 9.06 -2.26
N TRP A 194 -12.73 9.50 -3.50
CA TRP A 194 -13.68 10.57 -3.79
C TRP A 194 -15.13 10.13 -3.55
N ALA A 195 -15.47 8.90 -3.90
CA ALA A 195 -16.78 8.32 -3.60
C ALA A 195 -17.00 8.20 -2.08
N LEU A 196 -15.99 7.75 -1.33
CA LEU A 196 -16.03 7.70 0.13
C LEU A 196 -16.16 9.09 0.75
N LEU A 197 -15.42 10.07 0.23
CA LEU A 197 -15.54 11.47 0.67
C LEU A 197 -16.95 12.00 0.45
N ALA A 198 -17.52 11.79 -0.75
CA ALA A 198 -18.89 12.20 -1.05
C ALA A 198 -19.90 11.53 -0.09
N ALA A 199 -19.74 10.24 0.20
CA ALA A 199 -20.57 9.52 1.17
C ALA A 199 -20.41 10.09 2.60
N CYS A 200 -19.21 10.45 3.03
CA CYS A 200 -18.96 11.10 4.31
C CYS A 200 -19.67 12.46 4.41
N VAL A 201 -19.56 13.29 3.37
CA VAL A 201 -20.24 14.60 3.30
C VAL A 201 -21.77 14.42 3.35
N LEU A 202 -22.29 13.42 2.64
CA LEU A 202 -23.72 13.12 2.62
C LEU A 202 -24.22 12.67 4.00
N LEU A 203 -23.51 11.78 4.68
CA LEU A 203 -23.86 11.36 6.05
C LEU A 203 -23.74 12.50 7.06
N ALA A 204 -22.70 13.31 6.96
CA ALA A 204 -22.56 14.50 7.81
C ALA A 204 -23.70 15.50 7.58
N GLY A 205 -24.11 15.72 6.32
CA GLY A 205 -25.25 16.53 5.95
C GLY A 205 -26.56 15.97 6.53
N LEU A 206 -26.80 14.65 6.43
CA LEU A 206 -27.95 14.00 7.02
C LEU A 206 -27.98 14.14 8.56
N LEU A 207 -26.83 14.00 9.23
CA LEU A 207 -26.70 14.24 10.67
C LEU A 207 -27.10 15.66 11.05
N LEU A 208 -26.64 16.67 10.28
CA LEU A 208 -27.01 18.07 10.51
C LEU A 208 -28.49 18.30 10.25
N LEU A 209 -29.06 17.70 9.21
CA LEU A 209 -30.51 17.78 8.92
C LEU A 209 -31.35 17.13 10.05
N CYS A 210 -30.95 15.96 10.52
CA CYS A 210 -31.64 15.30 11.64
C CYS A 210 -31.57 16.10 12.94
N THR A 211 -30.52 16.94 13.08
CA THR A 211 -30.29 17.77 14.26
C THR A 211 -30.55 19.25 14.03
N HIS A 212 -31.21 19.65 12.90
CA HIS A 212 -31.33 21.05 12.47
C HIS A 212 -31.88 21.99 13.55
N LYS A 213 -32.81 21.53 14.40
CA LYS A 213 -33.33 22.31 15.56
C LYS A 213 -32.33 22.46 16.70
N ARG A 214 -31.23 21.68 16.70
CA ARG A 214 -30.13 21.70 17.66
C ARG A 214 -28.82 21.38 16.95
N MET A 215 -28.44 22.23 15.98
CA MET A 215 -27.20 22.08 15.18
C MET A 215 -25.94 21.82 16.03
N ILE A 216 -25.92 22.39 17.25
CA ILE A 216 -24.86 22.17 18.24
C ILE A 216 -24.69 20.66 18.57
N LYS A 217 -25.77 19.87 18.58
CA LYS A 217 -25.68 18.41 18.79
C LYS A 217 -25.16 17.67 17.55
N GLY A 218 -25.47 18.15 16.35
CA GLY A 218 -24.94 17.61 15.10
C GLY A 218 -23.42 17.73 15.05
N VAL A 219 -22.88 18.89 15.45
CA VAL A 219 -21.44 19.12 15.56
C VAL A 219 -20.79 18.15 16.53
N LEU A 220 -21.43 17.83 17.68
CA LEU A 220 -20.91 16.84 18.62
C LEU A 220 -20.83 15.43 18.00
N TYR A 221 -21.89 14.99 17.27
CA TYR A 221 -21.86 13.68 16.61
C TYR A 221 -20.80 13.58 15.52
N ILE A 222 -20.62 14.64 14.71
CA ILE A 222 -19.58 14.67 13.69
C ILE A 222 -18.19 14.67 14.36
N GLY A 223 -17.99 15.48 15.42
CA GLY A 223 -16.75 15.53 16.18
C GLY A 223 -16.40 14.19 16.81
N SER A 224 -17.40 13.49 17.39
CA SER A 224 -17.16 12.15 17.96
C SER A 224 -16.84 11.10 16.88
N ALA A 225 -17.48 11.18 15.70
CA ALA A 225 -17.17 10.29 14.58
C ALA A 225 -15.74 10.50 14.05
N CYS A 226 -15.30 11.75 13.89
CA CYS A 226 -13.93 12.07 13.50
C CYS A 226 -12.91 11.58 14.53
N GLY A 227 -13.15 11.84 15.82
CA GLY A 227 -12.27 11.37 16.89
C GLY A 227 -12.17 9.86 16.95
N ALA A 228 -13.30 9.16 16.87
CA ALA A 228 -13.35 7.69 16.85
C ALA A 228 -12.63 7.12 15.61
N ALA A 229 -12.83 7.70 14.43
CA ALA A 229 -12.13 7.27 13.21
C ALA A 229 -10.62 7.46 13.31
N GLY A 230 -10.17 8.59 13.88
CA GLY A 230 -8.75 8.84 14.14
C GLY A 230 -8.13 7.80 15.11
N ILE A 231 -8.85 7.44 16.17
CA ILE A 231 -8.42 6.37 17.10
C ILE A 231 -8.38 5.02 16.36
N CYS A 232 -9.40 4.66 15.59
CA CYS A 232 -9.43 3.41 14.84
C CYS A 232 -8.24 3.29 13.87
N LEU A 233 -7.93 4.35 13.13
CA LEU A 233 -6.76 4.39 12.24
C LEU A 233 -5.45 4.22 13.03
N GLY A 234 -5.32 4.90 14.18
CA GLY A 234 -4.16 4.76 15.05
C GLY A 234 -3.99 3.34 15.58
N VAL A 235 -5.09 2.68 15.96
CA VAL A 235 -5.09 1.27 16.41
C VAL A 235 -4.69 0.33 15.25
N ILE A 236 -5.23 0.55 14.05
CA ILE A 236 -4.87 -0.26 12.85
C ILE A 236 -3.36 -0.16 12.59
N MET A 237 -2.81 1.07 12.58
CA MET A 237 -1.38 1.29 12.38
C MET A 237 -0.54 0.65 13.49
N GLY A 238 -0.94 0.83 14.75
CA GLY A 238 -0.27 0.21 15.90
C GLY A 238 -0.30 -1.31 15.83
N ALA A 239 -1.42 -1.90 15.42
CA ALA A 239 -1.54 -3.34 15.25
C ALA A 239 -0.64 -3.87 14.12
N VAL A 240 -0.59 -3.17 12.97
CA VAL A 240 0.29 -3.52 11.86
C VAL A 240 1.76 -3.50 12.28
N ALA A 241 2.18 -2.49 13.04
CA ALA A 241 3.54 -2.37 13.54
C ALA A 241 3.86 -3.41 14.63
N TYR A 242 2.97 -3.58 15.61
CA TYR A 242 3.18 -4.49 16.74
C TYR A 242 3.18 -5.98 16.33
N LEU A 243 2.32 -6.37 15.41
CA LEU A 243 2.19 -7.76 14.97
C LEU A 243 3.26 -8.18 13.96
N ASP A 244 4.14 -7.26 13.55
CA ASP A 244 5.13 -7.48 12.47
C ASP A 244 4.51 -8.24 11.28
N LEU A 245 3.38 -7.72 10.80
CA LEU A 245 2.65 -8.30 9.68
C LEU A 245 3.55 -8.54 8.46
N PRO A 246 4.48 -7.63 8.08
CA PRO A 246 5.43 -7.89 7.00
C PRO A 246 6.26 -9.15 7.21
N GLY A 247 6.82 -9.32 8.40
CA GLY A 247 7.63 -10.49 8.73
C GLY A 247 6.84 -11.80 8.70
N ARG A 248 5.61 -11.78 9.20
CA ARG A 248 4.72 -12.96 9.21
C ARG A 248 4.18 -13.32 7.83
N LEU A 249 3.78 -12.34 7.03
CA LEU A 249 3.26 -12.56 5.67
C LEU A 249 4.36 -13.00 4.70
N ALA A 250 5.59 -12.58 4.94
CA ALA A 250 6.73 -12.84 4.09
C ALA A 250 7.74 -13.83 4.68
N ALA A 251 7.32 -14.69 5.62
CA ALA A 251 8.19 -15.67 6.28
C ALA A 251 8.95 -16.57 5.30
N ALA A 252 8.47 -16.72 4.06
CA ALA A 252 9.12 -17.50 3.02
C ALA A 252 10.25 -16.76 2.26
N SER A 253 10.39 -15.44 2.40
CA SER A 253 11.38 -14.63 1.65
C SER A 253 11.79 -13.38 2.41
N ALA A 254 13.07 -13.26 2.72
CA ALA A 254 13.64 -12.06 3.35
C ALA A 254 13.46 -10.81 2.49
N LEU A 255 13.63 -10.94 1.16
CA LEU A 255 13.42 -9.86 0.20
C LEU A 255 11.97 -9.34 0.23
N LEU A 256 11.00 -10.26 0.25
CA LEU A 256 9.59 -9.89 0.32
C LEU A 256 9.26 -9.17 1.63
N SER A 257 9.81 -9.62 2.76
CA SER A 257 9.60 -8.96 4.05
C SER A 257 10.15 -7.54 4.05
N MET A 258 11.31 -7.34 3.44
CA MET A 258 11.94 -6.03 3.31
C MET A 258 11.11 -5.07 2.43
N GLN A 259 10.70 -5.52 1.25
CA GLN A 259 9.84 -4.74 0.35
C GLN A 259 8.51 -4.37 1.01
N LEU A 260 7.88 -5.31 1.72
CA LEU A 260 6.65 -5.07 2.49
C LEU A 260 6.85 -4.06 3.62
N ARG A 261 7.99 -4.10 4.31
CA ARG A 261 8.33 -3.11 5.34
C ARG A 261 8.48 -1.72 4.75
N LEU A 262 9.23 -1.56 3.66
CA LEU A 262 9.39 -0.27 2.97
C LEU A 262 8.02 0.27 2.50
N LEU A 263 7.20 -0.59 1.95
CA LEU A 263 5.86 -0.27 1.49
C LEU A 263 4.95 0.19 2.65
N LEU A 264 4.95 -0.52 3.77
CA LEU A 264 4.19 -0.13 4.96
C LEU A 264 4.73 1.14 5.62
N GLN A 265 6.04 1.35 5.60
CA GLN A 265 6.65 2.60 6.07
C GLN A 265 6.20 3.80 5.22
N SER A 266 6.13 3.64 3.89
CA SER A 266 5.63 4.69 2.99
C SER A 266 4.14 5.02 3.22
N LEU A 267 3.35 4.05 3.69
CA LEU A 267 1.95 4.25 4.07
C LEU A 267 1.77 4.82 5.48
N ALA A 268 2.72 4.58 6.37
CA ALA A 268 2.60 4.96 7.78
C ALA A 268 2.46 6.47 7.96
N LEU A 269 3.25 7.27 7.24
CA LEU A 269 3.21 8.72 7.36
C LEU A 269 1.85 9.31 6.92
N PRO A 270 1.33 9.04 5.70
CA PRO A 270 0.04 9.61 5.28
C PRO A 270 -1.13 9.09 6.13
N MET A 271 -1.13 7.83 6.55
CA MET A 271 -2.16 7.30 7.45
C MET A 271 -2.08 7.95 8.84
N GLY A 272 -0.87 8.13 9.38
CA GLY A 272 -0.64 8.79 10.67
C GLY A 272 -1.09 10.25 10.66
N LEU A 273 -0.77 11.01 9.60
CA LEU A 273 -1.24 12.38 9.41
C LEU A 273 -2.76 12.45 9.30
N THR A 274 -3.38 11.51 8.59
CA THR A 274 -4.85 11.43 8.48
C THR A 274 -5.48 11.12 9.84
N ALA A 275 -4.96 10.16 10.59
CA ALA A 275 -5.43 9.82 11.94
C ALA A 275 -5.33 11.01 12.89
N LEU A 276 -4.18 11.70 12.90
CA LEU A 276 -3.95 12.88 13.71
C LEU A 276 -4.89 14.04 13.31
N GLY A 277 -5.04 14.29 12.02
CA GLY A 277 -5.95 15.31 11.48
C GLY A 277 -7.40 15.08 11.91
N LEU A 278 -7.88 13.84 11.83
CA LEU A 278 -9.22 13.46 12.27
C LEU A 278 -9.38 13.60 13.79
N LEU A 279 -8.37 13.25 14.59
CA LEU A 279 -8.38 13.44 16.04
C LEU A 279 -8.46 14.92 16.40
N VAL A 280 -7.60 15.75 15.81
CA VAL A 280 -7.59 17.21 16.06
C VAL A 280 -8.93 17.83 15.66
N LEU A 281 -9.44 17.49 14.47
CA LEU A 281 -10.74 17.96 14.00
C LEU A 281 -11.87 17.53 14.96
N GLY A 282 -11.86 16.28 15.40
CA GLY A 282 -12.82 15.75 16.36
C GLY A 282 -12.80 16.52 17.67
N LEU A 283 -11.61 16.74 18.26
CA LEU A 283 -11.45 17.51 19.48
C LEU A 283 -11.87 18.97 19.33
N MET A 284 -11.55 19.61 18.21
CA MET A 284 -11.98 20.99 17.93
C MET A 284 -13.52 21.10 17.87
N LEU A 285 -14.18 20.19 17.18
CA LEU A 285 -15.64 20.20 17.08
C LEU A 285 -16.32 19.93 18.42
N ILE A 286 -15.78 19.03 19.23
CA ILE A 286 -16.25 18.78 20.61
C ILE A 286 -16.03 20.00 21.49
N GLY A 287 -14.87 20.65 21.36
CA GLY A 287 -14.55 21.91 22.10
C GLY A 287 -15.50 23.04 21.72
N ILE A 288 -15.80 23.23 20.44
CA ILE A 288 -16.79 24.23 19.98
C ILE A 288 -18.17 23.93 20.58
N HIS A 289 -18.59 22.65 20.59
CA HIS A 289 -19.84 22.23 21.19
C HIS A 289 -19.88 22.59 22.69
N GLN A 290 -18.86 22.27 23.47
CA GLN A 290 -18.78 22.56 24.88
C GLN A 290 -18.80 24.09 25.16
N HIS A 291 -18.03 24.86 24.38
CA HIS A 291 -18.00 26.31 24.53
C HIS A 291 -19.37 26.94 24.28
N GLN A 292 -20.07 26.53 23.22
CA GLN A 292 -21.42 27.03 22.93
C GLN A 292 -22.42 26.62 24.03
N MET A 293 -22.33 25.40 24.56
CA MET A 293 -23.20 24.95 25.66
C MET A 293 -22.96 25.74 26.95
N ASN A 294 -21.71 26.08 27.25
CA ASN A 294 -21.38 26.91 28.42
C ASN A 294 -21.92 28.35 28.27
N ARG A 295 -21.82 28.96 27.07
CA ARG A 295 -22.41 30.29 26.82
C ARG A 295 -23.93 30.28 27.00
N LEU A 296 -24.62 29.23 26.50
CA LEU A 296 -26.06 29.11 26.66
C LEU A 296 -26.46 28.95 28.14
N ARG A 297 -25.66 28.20 28.94
CA ARG A 297 -25.89 28.06 30.38
C ARG A 297 -25.73 29.38 31.12
N LEU A 298 -24.70 30.17 30.79
CA LEU A 298 -24.46 31.48 31.40
C LEU A 298 -25.60 32.47 31.07
N SER A 299 -26.05 32.55 29.83
CA SER A 299 -27.15 33.41 29.43
C SER A 299 -28.49 33.08 30.12
N VAL A 300 -28.73 31.78 30.39
CA VAL A 300 -29.92 31.34 31.17
C VAL A 300 -29.81 31.73 32.63
N MET A 301 -28.62 31.70 33.22
CA MET A 301 -28.40 32.12 34.61
C MET A 301 -28.53 33.63 34.77
N GLU A 302 -27.97 34.41 33.86
CA GLU A 302 -28.11 35.90 33.84
C GLU A 302 -29.58 36.34 33.65
N GLY A 303 -30.31 35.67 32.74
CA GLY A 303 -31.74 35.97 32.52
C GLY A 303 -32.64 35.64 33.71
N SER A 304 -32.25 34.67 34.58
CA SER A 304 -32.98 34.31 35.77
C SER A 304 -32.72 35.27 36.96
N SER A 305 -31.58 35.99 36.94
CA SER A 305 -31.25 36.99 38.00
C SER A 305 -31.95 38.35 37.81
N TYR A 306 -32.50 38.63 36.65
CA TYR A 306 -33.27 39.86 36.37
C TYR A 306 -34.80 39.71 36.55
N GLY A 307 -35.27 38.53 36.97
CA GLY A 307 -36.69 38.23 37.13
C GLY A 307 -37.12 37.94 38.56
N ALA A 308 -36.30 38.25 39.60
CA ALA A 308 -36.60 38.08 41.01
C ALA A 308 -36.81 39.44 41.71
#